data_bb51fa09535be077e44e672614357699
#
_entry.id   bb51fa09535be077e44e672614357699
#
_cell.length_a   1.000
_cell.length_b   1.000
_cell.length_c   1.000
_cell.angle_alpha   90.00
_cell.angle_beta   90.00
_cell.angle_gamma   90.00
#
_symmetry.space_group_name_H-M   'P 1'
#
loop_
_entity.id
_entity.type
_entity.pdbx_description
1 polymer ?
#
loop_
_entity_poly.entity_id
_entity_poly.type
_entity_poly.pdbx_seq_one_letter_code
_entity_poly.pdbx_strand_id
1 'polypeptide(L)'
;MKGDTMPEFSTMLDLQAQMMLLLAIGVFLAKKKLITDQGRACLTDLLLFIILPANIIQSFRIEFNAEIFRSTRDILILSILLQVLYGVVCAVCYNRYPFARKAVMQYGTVCSNAGFLGSPLAEGLFGGVGLLLASFYMIPQRIVMWSVGVSYFMQDAAPATPEEKKKHRLAVLRKTITHPCIASVFVGMVIMLTQWQLPTFLGKAVQCTSSCNMTMSMFLIGAIIGSRNLHPLLDKDVIIYCIIRLFLMPLVVLVGCRAAHVGQLATGVAVVLAGMPMGGTTTILAEKYGADSTFASKCTAISTVLSLITTPLWCLAV
;
A
#
# COMPACT_ATOMS: atom_id res chain seq x y z
N MET A 1 -2.32 27.58 7.78
CA MET A 1 -3.71 27.17 7.71
C MET A 1 -4.11 27.07 6.24
N LYS A 2 -3.89 25.92 5.62
CA LYS A 2 -4.39 25.49 4.29
C LYS A 2 -4.60 23.96 4.38
N GLY A 3 -5.41 23.52 5.35
CA GLY A 3 -5.54 22.10 5.70
C GLY A 3 -6.91 21.48 5.50
N ASP A 4 -7.96 22.24 5.20
CA ASP A 4 -9.34 21.74 5.18
C ASP A 4 -10.01 21.72 3.81
N THR A 5 -9.30 22.05 2.74
CA THR A 5 -9.87 21.97 1.39
C THR A 5 -9.30 20.77 0.67
N MET A 6 -10.19 19.91 0.19
CA MET A 6 -9.82 18.83 -0.75
C MET A 6 -9.02 19.44 -1.91
N PRO A 7 -7.96 18.76 -2.40
CA PRO A 7 -7.17 19.27 -3.51
C PRO A 7 -8.08 19.53 -4.72
N GLU A 8 -7.81 20.61 -5.43
CA GLU A 8 -8.52 20.95 -6.67
C GLU A 8 -8.38 19.81 -7.69
N PHE A 9 -9.42 19.58 -8.46
CA PHE A 9 -9.44 18.51 -9.47
C PHE A 9 -8.27 18.59 -10.45
N SER A 10 -7.87 19.82 -10.83
CA SER A 10 -6.68 20.06 -11.65
C SER A 10 -5.41 19.51 -11.03
N THR A 11 -5.19 19.77 -9.74
CA THR A 11 -4.04 19.25 -8.98
C THR A 11 -4.02 17.73 -8.92
N MET A 12 -5.19 17.10 -8.78
CA MET A 12 -5.31 15.65 -8.82
C MET A 12 -4.95 15.08 -10.19
N LEU A 13 -5.43 15.69 -11.27
CA LEU A 13 -5.10 15.27 -12.64
C LEU A 13 -3.63 15.43 -12.95
N ASP A 14 -3.02 16.55 -12.56
CA ASP A 14 -1.59 16.81 -12.75
C ASP A 14 -0.74 15.76 -12.00
N LEU A 15 -1.10 15.44 -10.76
CA LEU A 15 -0.42 14.41 -9.98
C LEU A 15 -0.56 13.02 -10.64
N GLN A 16 -1.75 12.67 -11.12
CA GLN A 16 -1.97 11.40 -11.81
C GLN A 16 -1.22 11.34 -13.15
N ALA A 17 -1.22 12.41 -13.92
CA ALA A 17 -0.46 12.51 -15.16
C ALA A 17 1.04 12.36 -14.91
N GLN A 18 1.57 13.01 -13.87
CA GLN A 18 2.95 12.85 -13.43
C GLN A 18 3.26 11.39 -13.06
N MET A 19 2.40 10.73 -12.28
CA MET A 19 2.59 9.34 -11.89
C MET A 19 2.53 8.40 -13.11
N MET A 20 1.59 8.64 -14.05
CA MET A 20 1.49 7.88 -15.30
C MET A 20 2.75 8.02 -16.17
N LEU A 21 3.28 9.24 -16.30
CA LEU A 21 4.51 9.50 -17.05
C LEU A 21 5.69 8.74 -16.45
N LEU A 22 5.89 8.83 -15.13
CA LEU A 22 6.96 8.13 -14.44
C LEU A 22 6.81 6.60 -14.57
N LEU A 23 5.59 6.08 -14.48
CA LEU A 23 5.30 4.67 -14.68
C LEU A 23 5.63 4.24 -16.12
N ALA A 24 5.23 5.04 -17.12
CA ALA A 24 5.54 4.78 -18.54
C ALA A 24 7.04 4.76 -18.80
N ILE A 25 7.81 5.65 -18.17
CA ILE A 25 9.28 5.62 -18.21
C ILE A 25 9.79 4.28 -17.62
N GLY A 26 9.27 3.84 -16.49
CA GLY A 26 9.61 2.54 -15.88
C GLY A 26 9.35 1.36 -16.83
N VAL A 27 8.21 1.35 -17.53
CA VAL A 27 7.88 0.35 -18.56
C VAL A 27 8.89 0.38 -19.70
N PHE A 28 9.24 1.59 -20.19
CA PHE A 28 10.22 1.78 -21.25
C PHE A 28 11.60 1.25 -20.86
N LEU A 29 12.07 1.59 -19.65
CA LEU A 29 13.37 1.13 -19.12
C LEU A 29 13.44 -0.41 -19.03
N ALA A 30 12.35 -1.06 -18.62
CA ALA A 30 12.26 -2.51 -18.57
C ALA A 30 12.27 -3.14 -19.97
N LYS A 31 11.47 -2.60 -20.91
CA LYS A 31 11.44 -3.08 -22.32
C LYS A 31 12.79 -2.92 -23.01
N LYS A 32 13.54 -1.88 -22.69
CA LYS A 32 14.91 -1.67 -23.19
C LYS A 32 15.96 -2.48 -22.42
N LYS A 33 15.55 -3.30 -21.43
CA LYS A 33 16.45 -4.09 -20.57
C LYS A 33 17.46 -3.25 -19.78
N LEU A 34 17.20 -1.95 -19.59
CA LEU A 34 18.00 -1.08 -18.73
C LEU A 34 17.73 -1.37 -17.25
N ILE A 35 16.48 -1.74 -16.90
CA ILE A 35 16.14 -2.32 -15.60
C ILE A 35 15.95 -3.82 -15.81
N THR A 36 16.96 -4.59 -15.40
CA THR A 36 16.96 -6.06 -15.41
C THR A 36 16.22 -6.62 -14.20
N ASP A 37 16.06 -7.94 -14.09
CA ASP A 37 15.48 -8.60 -12.91
C ASP A 37 16.29 -8.33 -11.65
N GLN A 38 17.61 -8.34 -11.73
CA GLN A 38 18.50 -7.96 -10.63
C GLN A 38 18.35 -6.47 -10.28
N GLY A 39 18.26 -5.60 -11.30
CA GLY A 39 18.01 -4.17 -11.11
C GLY A 39 16.69 -3.91 -10.38
N ARG A 40 15.62 -4.64 -10.71
CA ARG A 40 14.33 -4.54 -9.99
C ARG A 40 14.44 -4.99 -8.54
N ALA A 41 15.16 -6.07 -8.26
CA ALA A 41 15.40 -6.52 -6.89
C ALA A 41 16.15 -5.44 -6.08
N CYS A 42 17.22 -4.89 -6.65
CA CYS A 42 17.99 -3.80 -6.04
C CYS A 42 17.13 -2.55 -5.78
N LEU A 43 16.29 -2.13 -6.76
CA LEU A 43 15.36 -1.00 -6.57
C LEU A 43 14.33 -1.27 -5.47
N THR A 44 13.84 -2.52 -5.39
CA THR A 44 12.91 -2.94 -4.34
C THR A 44 13.55 -2.85 -2.96
N ASP A 45 14.78 -3.33 -2.83
CA ASP A 45 15.52 -3.28 -1.57
C ASP A 45 15.83 -1.84 -1.14
N LEU A 46 16.28 -0.98 -2.07
CA LEU A 46 16.49 0.44 -1.80
C LEU A 46 15.21 1.14 -1.33
N LEU A 47 14.08 0.85 -1.99
CA LEU A 47 12.79 1.39 -1.59
C LEU A 47 12.38 0.90 -0.20
N LEU A 48 12.47 -0.41 0.08
CA LEU A 48 11.98 -0.99 1.33
C LEU A 48 12.86 -0.66 2.53
N PHE A 49 14.19 -0.61 2.35
CA PHE A 49 15.14 -0.50 3.46
C PHE A 49 15.64 0.92 3.70
N ILE A 50 15.53 1.82 2.71
CA ILE A 50 16.09 3.17 2.80
C ILE A 50 15.02 4.24 2.49
N ILE A 51 14.40 4.22 1.32
CA ILE A 51 13.56 5.32 0.84
C ILE A 51 12.24 5.39 1.61
N LEU A 52 11.52 4.27 1.74
CA LEU A 52 10.27 4.23 2.53
C LEU A 52 10.50 4.53 4.02
N PRO A 53 11.51 3.97 4.69
CA PRO A 53 11.89 4.40 6.04
C PRO A 53 12.12 5.90 6.18
N ALA A 54 12.90 6.50 5.28
CA ALA A 54 13.15 7.94 5.28
C ALA A 54 11.86 8.74 5.04
N ASN A 55 11.01 8.29 4.10
CA ASN A 55 9.73 8.91 3.80
C ASN A 55 8.77 8.85 5.01
N ILE A 56 8.73 7.73 5.72
CA ILE A 56 7.97 7.59 6.96
C ILE A 56 8.51 8.55 8.03
N ILE A 57 9.81 8.56 8.31
CA ILE A 57 10.40 9.47 9.31
C ILE A 57 10.10 10.93 8.94
N GLN A 58 10.20 11.30 7.65
CA GLN A 58 9.87 12.64 7.19
C GLN A 58 8.41 13.02 7.48
N SER A 59 7.46 12.09 7.36
CA SER A 59 6.04 12.36 7.62
C SER A 59 5.73 12.68 9.08
N PHE A 60 6.56 12.22 10.03
CA PHE A 60 6.41 12.52 11.45
C PHE A 60 7.06 13.84 11.88
N ARG A 61 7.78 14.53 10.97
CA ARG A 61 8.41 15.83 11.23
C ARG A 61 7.42 16.98 11.04
N ILE A 62 6.32 16.93 11.76
CA ILE A 62 5.24 17.92 11.77
C ILE A 62 4.97 18.36 13.21
N GLU A 63 4.35 19.52 13.37
CA GLU A 63 3.87 19.97 14.67
C GLU A 63 2.72 19.06 15.14
N PHE A 64 2.87 18.51 16.34
CA PHE A 64 1.87 17.64 16.94
C PHE A 64 0.81 18.47 17.67
N ASN A 65 -0.43 18.32 17.26
CA ASN A 65 -1.58 18.97 17.87
C ASN A 65 -2.73 17.99 18.10
N ALA A 66 -3.78 18.44 18.84
CA ALA A 66 -4.92 17.60 19.17
C ALA A 66 -5.72 17.13 17.95
N GLU A 67 -5.73 17.89 16.86
CA GLU A 67 -6.42 17.55 15.63
C GLU A 67 -5.69 16.41 14.90
N ILE A 68 -4.37 16.50 14.75
CA ILE A 68 -3.53 15.43 14.20
C ILE A 68 -3.66 14.17 15.03
N PHE A 69 -3.68 14.28 16.36
CA PHE A 69 -3.89 13.12 17.24
C PHE A 69 -5.23 12.43 16.97
N ARG A 70 -6.32 13.21 16.86
CA ARG A 70 -7.64 12.65 16.55
C ARG A 70 -7.64 11.95 15.19
N SER A 71 -7.18 12.61 14.14
CA SER A 71 -7.11 12.06 12.80
C SER A 71 -6.26 10.78 12.73
N THR A 72 -5.13 10.75 13.43
CA THR A 72 -4.24 9.58 13.52
C THR A 72 -4.90 8.42 14.25
N ARG A 73 -5.60 8.68 15.36
CA ARG A 73 -6.36 7.67 16.08
C ARG A 73 -7.47 7.10 15.20
N ASP A 74 -8.24 7.97 14.56
CA ASP A 74 -9.40 7.58 13.74
C ASP A 74 -8.97 6.75 12.53
N ILE A 75 -7.89 7.12 11.84
CA ILE A 75 -7.37 6.35 10.71
C ILE A 75 -6.81 4.99 11.16
N LEU A 76 -6.20 4.90 12.33
CA LEU A 76 -5.68 3.64 12.86
C LEU A 76 -6.83 2.68 13.20
N ILE A 77 -7.87 3.16 13.92
CA ILE A 77 -9.05 2.38 14.23
C ILE A 77 -9.74 1.91 12.95
N LEU A 78 -9.93 2.83 12.00
CA LEU A 78 -10.53 2.54 10.71
C LEU A 78 -9.74 1.47 9.96
N SER A 79 -8.41 1.57 9.91
CA SER A 79 -7.56 0.58 9.26
C SER A 79 -7.67 -0.81 9.89
N ILE A 80 -7.78 -0.90 11.21
CA ILE A 80 -8.01 -2.18 11.90
C ILE A 80 -9.36 -2.78 11.47
N LEU A 81 -10.43 -1.99 11.49
CA LEU A 81 -11.77 -2.42 11.08
C LEU A 81 -11.79 -2.87 9.61
N LEU A 82 -11.06 -2.16 8.75
CA LEU A 82 -10.94 -2.50 7.35
C LEU A 82 -10.20 -3.83 7.12
N GLN A 83 -9.16 -4.13 7.88
CA GLN A 83 -8.49 -5.43 7.77
C GLN A 83 -9.42 -6.58 8.17
N VAL A 84 -10.28 -6.38 9.17
CA VAL A 84 -11.32 -7.36 9.54
C VAL A 84 -12.34 -7.51 8.38
N LEU A 85 -12.82 -6.39 7.83
CA LEU A 85 -13.75 -6.39 6.69
C LEU A 85 -13.14 -7.11 5.48
N TYR A 86 -11.88 -6.84 5.15
CA TYR A 86 -11.17 -7.51 4.06
C TYR A 86 -11.09 -9.03 4.30
N GLY A 87 -10.85 -9.44 5.55
CA GLY A 87 -10.92 -10.86 5.94
C GLY A 87 -12.28 -11.49 5.68
N VAL A 88 -13.38 -10.79 6.00
CA VAL A 88 -14.76 -11.24 5.73
C VAL A 88 -15.01 -11.33 4.23
N VAL A 89 -14.63 -10.32 3.44
CA VAL A 89 -14.75 -10.34 1.98
C VAL A 89 -13.97 -11.52 1.38
N CYS A 90 -12.76 -11.77 1.87
CA CYS A 90 -11.95 -12.91 1.46
C CYS A 90 -12.65 -14.26 1.73
N ALA A 91 -13.32 -14.38 2.88
CA ALA A 91 -14.03 -15.59 3.28
C ALA A 91 -15.33 -15.82 2.48
N VAL A 92 -15.99 -14.74 2.00
CA VAL A 92 -17.28 -14.82 1.31
C VAL A 92 -17.10 -14.85 -0.20
N CYS A 93 -16.32 -13.93 -0.77
CA CYS A 93 -16.29 -13.70 -2.21
C CYS A 93 -15.42 -14.72 -2.96
N TYR A 94 -14.36 -15.27 -2.32
CA TYR A 94 -13.37 -16.06 -3.03
C TYR A 94 -13.42 -17.58 -2.79
N ASN A 95 -14.43 -18.09 -2.08
CA ASN A 95 -14.51 -19.50 -1.75
C ASN A 95 -14.75 -20.44 -2.95
N ARG A 96 -15.27 -19.91 -4.06
CA ARG A 96 -15.59 -20.69 -5.26
C ARG A 96 -14.42 -20.84 -6.23
N TYR A 97 -13.31 -20.18 -5.95
CA TYR A 97 -12.13 -20.20 -6.82
C TYR A 97 -11.18 -21.34 -6.47
N PRO A 98 -10.44 -21.88 -7.46
CA PRO A 98 -9.36 -22.84 -7.21
C PRO A 98 -8.33 -22.22 -6.26
N PHE A 99 -7.72 -23.07 -5.42
CA PHE A 99 -6.80 -22.63 -4.35
C PHE A 99 -5.74 -21.62 -4.84
N ALA A 100 -5.07 -21.89 -5.97
CA ALA A 100 -4.00 -21.07 -6.48
C ALA A 100 -4.44 -19.62 -6.83
N ARG A 101 -5.66 -19.46 -7.39
CA ARG A 101 -6.23 -18.12 -7.68
C ARG A 101 -6.86 -17.51 -6.43
N LYS A 102 -7.53 -18.32 -5.60
CA LYS A 102 -8.11 -17.88 -4.34
C LYS A 102 -7.06 -17.21 -3.44
N ALA A 103 -5.91 -17.85 -3.24
CA ALA A 103 -4.82 -17.32 -2.45
C ALA A 103 -4.34 -15.95 -2.95
N VAL A 104 -4.19 -15.79 -4.27
CA VAL A 104 -3.82 -14.53 -4.90
C VAL A 104 -4.86 -13.44 -4.63
N MET A 105 -6.15 -13.74 -4.83
CA MET A 105 -7.23 -12.78 -4.64
C MET A 105 -7.37 -12.37 -3.17
N GLN A 106 -7.28 -13.32 -2.24
CA GLN A 106 -7.33 -13.09 -0.81
C GLN A 106 -6.17 -12.21 -0.34
N TYR A 107 -4.94 -12.59 -0.69
CA TYR A 107 -3.77 -11.81 -0.31
C TYR A 107 -3.80 -10.41 -0.92
N GLY A 108 -4.10 -10.29 -2.22
CA GLY A 108 -4.19 -8.99 -2.90
C GLY A 108 -5.28 -8.07 -2.35
N THR A 109 -6.33 -8.65 -1.73
CA THR A 109 -7.39 -7.87 -1.08
C THR A 109 -6.93 -7.30 0.25
N VAL A 110 -6.24 -8.08 1.09
CA VAL A 110 -5.75 -7.59 2.39
C VAL A 110 -4.45 -6.78 2.27
N CYS A 111 -3.68 -6.97 1.20
CA CYS A 111 -2.38 -6.35 0.98
C CYS A 111 -2.35 -5.53 -0.32
N SER A 112 -2.87 -4.32 -0.24
CA SER A 112 -2.82 -3.38 -1.37
C SER A 112 -1.45 -2.73 -1.57
N ASN A 113 -1.28 -2.08 -2.71
CA ASN A 113 -0.09 -1.29 -3.02
C ASN A 113 -0.08 0.10 -2.34
N ALA A 114 -0.56 0.17 -1.09
CA ALA A 114 -0.62 1.41 -0.33
C ALA A 114 0.78 2.02 -0.05
N GLY A 115 1.83 1.18 0.03
CA GLY A 115 3.19 1.65 0.30
C GLY A 115 3.84 2.35 -0.88
N PHE A 116 3.86 1.72 -2.06
CA PHE A 116 4.57 2.26 -3.22
C PHE A 116 3.72 3.22 -4.07
N LEU A 117 2.41 3.03 -4.13
CA LEU A 117 1.50 3.89 -4.88
C LEU A 117 0.70 4.81 -3.97
N GLY A 118 0.15 4.29 -2.88
CA GLY A 118 -0.74 5.02 -2.00
C GLY A 118 -0.07 6.10 -1.17
N SER A 119 1.12 5.85 -0.60
CA SER A 119 1.84 6.85 0.21
C SER A 119 2.26 8.09 -0.59
N PRO A 120 2.89 7.96 -1.79
CA PRO A 120 3.19 9.13 -2.62
C PRO A 120 1.94 9.90 -3.04
N LEU A 121 0.85 9.17 -3.30
CA LEU A 121 -0.41 9.79 -3.67
C LEU A 121 -1.04 10.55 -2.50
N ALA A 122 -1.07 9.95 -1.30
CA ALA A 122 -1.56 10.62 -0.10
C ALA A 122 -0.71 11.85 0.26
N GLU A 123 0.61 11.79 0.06
CA GLU A 123 1.51 12.94 0.23
C GLU A 123 1.23 14.04 -0.79
N GLY A 124 1.06 13.67 -2.05
CA GLY A 124 0.78 14.62 -3.13
C GLY A 124 -0.57 15.31 -2.99
N LEU A 125 -1.60 14.61 -2.49
CA LEU A 125 -2.95 15.14 -2.33
C LEU A 125 -3.14 15.92 -1.02
N PHE A 126 -2.60 15.41 0.08
CA PHE A 126 -2.87 15.91 1.43
C PHE A 126 -1.61 16.39 2.17
N GLY A 127 -0.48 16.50 1.46
CA GLY A 127 0.79 16.94 2.03
C GLY A 127 1.37 15.98 3.08
N GLY A 128 2.22 16.50 3.96
CA GLY A 128 2.88 15.72 5.01
C GLY A 128 1.92 15.05 5.99
N VAL A 129 0.76 15.65 6.26
CA VAL A 129 -0.27 15.05 7.13
C VAL A 129 -0.90 13.83 6.44
N GLY A 130 -1.15 13.91 5.12
CA GLY A 130 -1.62 12.75 4.34
C GLY A 130 -0.65 11.58 4.39
N LEU A 131 0.65 11.85 4.29
CA LEU A 131 1.70 10.83 4.40
C LEU A 131 1.75 10.24 5.82
N LEU A 132 1.60 11.07 6.86
CA LEU A 132 1.52 10.61 8.25
C LEU A 132 0.34 9.65 8.44
N LEU A 133 -0.86 10.05 8.02
CA LEU A 133 -2.06 9.22 8.13
C LEU A 133 -1.93 7.92 7.32
N ALA A 134 -1.35 7.97 6.12
CA ALA A 134 -1.03 6.79 5.34
C ALA A 134 -0.07 5.84 6.07
N SER A 135 0.91 6.37 6.78
CA SER A 135 1.87 5.57 7.56
C SER A 135 1.17 4.81 8.70
N PHE A 136 0.25 5.45 9.42
CA PHE A 136 -0.58 4.81 10.45
C PHE A 136 -1.57 3.79 9.85
N TYR A 137 -2.23 4.14 8.75
CA TYR A 137 -3.12 3.21 8.03
C TYR A 137 -2.41 1.90 7.64
N MET A 138 -1.16 1.97 7.25
CA MET A 138 -0.41 0.79 6.83
C MET A 138 0.09 -0.10 7.98
N ILE A 139 0.04 0.32 9.24
CA ILE A 139 0.50 -0.52 10.36
C ILE A 139 -0.31 -1.83 10.44
N PRO A 140 -1.65 -1.81 10.56
CA PRO A 140 -2.45 -3.03 10.57
C PRO A 140 -2.30 -3.85 9.27
N GLN A 141 -2.23 -3.19 8.11
CA GLN A 141 -2.03 -3.87 6.84
C GLN A 141 -0.71 -4.67 6.81
N ARG A 142 0.38 -4.11 7.32
CA ARG A 142 1.67 -4.81 7.38
C ARG A 142 1.67 -5.99 8.35
N ILE A 143 0.97 -5.85 9.48
CA ILE A 143 0.77 -6.95 10.42
C ILE A 143 0.03 -8.10 9.73
N VAL A 144 -1.10 -7.81 9.07
CA VAL A 144 -1.90 -8.80 8.36
C VAL A 144 -1.11 -9.40 7.18
N MET A 145 -0.39 -8.57 6.43
CA MET A 145 0.45 -8.98 5.30
C MET A 145 1.41 -10.13 5.65
N TRP A 146 2.11 -10.03 6.76
CA TRP A 146 3.12 -11.01 7.17
C TRP A 146 2.61 -12.10 8.11
N SER A 147 1.36 -12.01 8.55
CA SER A 147 0.70 -13.01 9.40
C SER A 147 -0.35 -13.81 8.61
N VAL A 148 -1.60 -13.38 8.69
CA VAL A 148 -2.75 -14.03 8.02
C VAL A 148 -2.57 -14.03 6.49
N GLY A 149 -2.02 -12.96 5.91
CA GLY A 149 -1.83 -12.84 4.47
C GLY A 149 -0.98 -13.97 3.89
N VAL A 150 0.18 -14.23 4.49
CA VAL A 150 1.04 -15.33 4.03
C VAL A 150 0.36 -16.70 4.17
N SER A 151 -0.48 -16.90 5.19
CA SER A 151 -1.18 -18.17 5.40
C SER A 151 -2.16 -18.52 4.27
N TYR A 152 -2.65 -17.53 3.50
CA TYR A 152 -3.50 -17.79 2.33
C TYR A 152 -2.79 -18.58 1.23
N PHE A 153 -1.46 -18.50 1.16
CA PHE A 153 -0.66 -19.28 0.20
C PHE A 153 -0.22 -20.65 0.72
N MET A 154 -0.41 -20.92 2.01
CA MET A 154 -0.04 -22.20 2.58
C MET A 154 -1.20 -23.20 2.41
N GLN A 155 -1.08 -24.11 1.43
CA GLN A 155 -1.95 -25.26 1.29
C GLN A 155 -1.53 -26.25 2.38
N ASP A 156 -2.46 -26.72 3.20
CA ASP A 156 -2.23 -27.80 4.18
C ASP A 156 -1.12 -27.56 5.24
N ALA A 157 -1.05 -26.37 5.80
CA ALA A 157 -0.45 -26.31 7.13
C ALA A 157 -1.39 -27.07 8.08
N ALA A 158 -1.19 -28.39 8.19
CA ALA A 158 -1.76 -29.19 9.27
C ALA A 158 -1.64 -28.39 10.57
N PRO A 159 -2.61 -28.44 11.47
CA PRO A 159 -2.57 -27.63 12.67
C PRO A 159 -1.28 -27.95 13.42
N ALA A 160 -0.28 -27.10 13.24
CA ALA A 160 0.94 -27.13 13.98
C ALA A 160 0.62 -27.31 15.47
N THR A 161 1.43 -28.04 16.17
CA THR A 161 1.29 -28.22 17.61
C THR A 161 1.15 -26.84 18.28
N PRO A 162 0.53 -26.72 19.45
CA PRO A 162 0.40 -25.43 20.16
C PRO A 162 1.74 -24.69 20.29
N GLU A 163 2.84 -25.42 20.44
CA GLU A 163 4.20 -24.87 20.53
C GLU A 163 4.69 -24.33 19.18
N GLU A 164 4.45 -25.04 18.08
CA GLU A 164 4.79 -24.57 16.73
C GLU A 164 3.98 -23.34 16.35
N LYS A 165 2.69 -23.27 16.71
CA LYS A 165 1.85 -22.08 16.55
C LYS A 165 2.43 -20.90 17.33
N LYS A 166 2.89 -21.11 18.57
CA LYS A 166 3.51 -20.07 19.39
C LYS A 166 4.84 -19.59 18.78
N LYS A 167 5.70 -20.51 18.35
CA LYS A 167 6.97 -20.20 17.65
C LYS A 167 6.72 -19.43 16.37
N HIS A 168 5.74 -19.87 15.56
CA HIS A 168 5.38 -19.17 14.31
C HIS A 168 4.87 -17.76 14.59
N ARG A 169 3.95 -17.58 15.56
CA ARG A 169 3.45 -16.25 15.96
C ARG A 169 4.57 -15.33 16.42
N LEU A 170 5.50 -15.85 17.23
CA LEU A 170 6.65 -15.07 17.72
C LEU A 170 7.60 -14.66 16.58
N ALA A 171 7.87 -15.57 15.64
CA ALA A 171 8.68 -15.31 14.46
C ALA A 171 8.04 -14.24 13.55
N VAL A 172 6.71 -14.34 13.31
CA VAL A 172 5.94 -13.35 12.59
C VAL A 172 5.97 -12.00 13.29
N LEU A 173 5.72 -11.96 14.59
CA LEU A 173 5.75 -10.74 15.39
C LEU A 173 7.14 -10.09 15.33
N ARG A 174 8.20 -10.88 15.54
CA ARG A 174 9.59 -10.39 15.42
C ARG A 174 9.87 -9.82 14.04
N LYS A 175 9.53 -10.54 12.96
CA LYS A 175 9.72 -10.09 11.57
C LYS A 175 8.93 -8.81 11.27
N THR A 176 7.74 -8.69 11.84
CA THR A 176 6.90 -7.49 11.68
C THR A 176 7.51 -6.29 12.40
N ILE A 177 7.88 -6.43 13.66
CA ILE A 177 8.46 -5.33 14.47
C ILE A 177 9.83 -4.90 13.95
N THR A 178 10.64 -5.85 13.48
CA THR A 178 11.97 -5.54 12.91
C THR A 178 11.90 -5.07 11.45
N HIS A 179 10.70 -5.02 10.84
CA HIS A 179 10.57 -4.49 9.49
C HIS A 179 10.94 -3.00 9.47
N PRO A 180 11.85 -2.54 8.58
CA PRO A 180 12.39 -1.18 8.63
C PRO A 180 11.33 -0.10 8.58
N CYS A 181 10.26 -0.30 7.81
CA CYS A 181 9.15 0.65 7.78
C CYS A 181 8.38 0.74 9.11
N ILE A 182 8.24 -0.36 9.86
CA ILE A 182 7.58 -0.32 11.18
C ILE A 182 8.50 0.30 12.21
N ALA A 183 9.78 -0.06 12.21
CA ALA A 183 10.79 0.59 13.06
C ALA A 183 10.82 2.11 12.83
N SER A 184 10.69 2.55 11.57
CA SER A 184 10.63 3.97 11.21
C SER A 184 9.39 4.68 11.74
N VAL A 185 8.25 3.99 11.85
CA VAL A 185 7.05 4.56 12.50
C VAL A 185 7.34 4.83 13.98
N PHE A 186 7.97 3.89 14.69
CA PHE A 186 8.34 4.10 16.11
C PHE A 186 9.34 5.24 16.28
N VAL A 187 10.40 5.28 15.46
CA VAL A 187 11.36 6.38 15.47
C VAL A 187 10.66 7.71 15.15
N GLY A 188 9.82 7.74 14.14
CA GLY A 188 9.03 8.90 13.77
C GLY A 188 8.11 9.37 14.90
N MET A 189 7.40 8.45 15.58
CA MET A 189 6.57 8.79 16.74
C MET A 189 7.38 9.44 17.85
N VAL A 190 8.58 8.93 18.16
CA VAL A 190 9.46 9.57 19.15
C VAL A 190 9.82 10.98 18.72
N ILE A 191 10.21 11.20 17.46
CA ILE A 191 10.54 12.53 16.92
C ILE A 191 9.32 13.47 17.04
N MET A 192 8.14 13.01 16.67
CA MET A 192 6.92 13.81 16.72
C MET A 192 6.49 14.16 18.15
N LEU A 193 6.51 13.19 19.08
CA LEU A 193 6.09 13.42 20.46
C LEU A 193 7.06 14.27 21.27
N THR A 194 8.38 14.11 21.01
CA THR A 194 9.41 14.91 21.66
C THR A 194 9.67 16.24 20.96
N GLN A 195 9.08 16.44 19.76
CA GLN A 195 9.38 17.59 18.89
C GLN A 195 10.89 17.79 18.66
N TRP A 196 11.64 16.66 18.66
CA TRP A 196 13.08 16.68 18.49
C TRP A 196 13.46 17.14 17.08
N GLN A 197 14.18 18.25 17.01
CA GLN A 197 14.70 18.75 15.75
C GLN A 197 15.97 17.98 15.39
N LEU A 198 15.89 17.22 14.28
CA LEU A 198 17.06 16.54 13.75
C LEU A 198 18.17 17.54 13.39
N PRO A 199 19.46 17.21 13.61
CA PRO A 199 20.55 18.01 13.09
C PRO A 199 20.36 18.35 11.61
N THR A 200 20.69 19.56 11.19
CA THR A 200 20.37 20.08 9.85
C THR A 200 20.82 19.18 8.72
N PHE A 201 22.02 18.60 8.81
CA PHE A 201 22.54 17.68 7.80
C PHE A 201 21.72 16.39 7.71
N LEU A 202 21.33 15.83 8.86
CA LEU A 202 20.54 14.60 8.93
C LEU A 202 19.10 14.84 8.42
N GLY A 203 18.50 15.96 8.84
CA GLY A 203 17.18 16.37 8.37
C GLY A 203 17.11 16.58 6.86
N LYS A 204 18.13 17.20 6.26
CA LYS A 204 18.25 17.36 4.81
C LYS A 204 18.47 16.01 4.10
N ALA A 205 19.27 15.12 4.64
CA ALA A 205 19.50 13.79 4.08
C ALA A 205 18.20 12.96 4.05
N VAL A 206 17.44 12.95 5.17
CA VAL A 206 16.13 12.28 5.25
C VAL A 206 15.15 12.87 4.23
N GLN A 207 15.06 14.20 4.12
CA GLN A 207 14.18 14.88 3.16
C GLN A 207 14.55 14.55 1.71
N CYS A 208 15.83 14.59 1.35
CA CYS A 208 16.31 14.27 0.00
C CYS A 208 15.99 12.81 -0.37
N THR A 209 16.25 11.87 0.55
CA THR A 209 15.94 10.45 0.36
C THR A 209 14.42 10.22 0.25
N SER A 210 13.63 10.89 1.09
CA SER A 210 12.16 10.83 1.05
C SER A 210 11.60 11.27 -0.30
N SER A 211 12.15 12.35 -0.88
CA SER A 211 11.70 12.89 -2.18
C SER A 211 11.88 11.91 -3.34
N CYS A 212 12.76 10.91 -3.21
CA CYS A 212 12.91 9.87 -4.22
C CYS A 212 11.75 8.86 -4.25
N ASN A 213 10.87 8.85 -3.22
CA ASN A 213 9.88 7.78 -3.05
C ASN A 213 8.93 7.67 -4.25
N MET A 214 8.29 8.75 -4.68
CA MET A 214 7.35 8.73 -5.80
C MET A 214 8.01 8.24 -7.08
N THR A 215 9.13 8.84 -7.47
CA THR A 215 9.82 8.54 -8.73
C THR A 215 10.29 7.10 -8.78
N MET A 216 11.00 6.65 -7.73
CA MET A 216 11.55 5.30 -7.68
C MET A 216 10.46 4.23 -7.59
N SER A 217 9.37 4.50 -6.86
CA SER A 217 8.21 3.61 -6.77
C SER A 217 7.53 3.45 -8.13
N MET A 218 7.33 4.55 -8.87
CA MET A 218 6.70 4.51 -10.20
C MET A 218 7.60 3.79 -11.22
N PHE A 219 8.91 4.03 -11.19
CA PHE A 219 9.86 3.29 -12.04
C PHE A 219 9.84 1.79 -11.73
N LEU A 220 9.82 1.41 -10.46
CA LEU A 220 9.73 0.00 -10.07
C LEU A 220 8.42 -0.65 -10.54
N ILE A 221 7.26 0.00 -10.31
CA ILE A 221 5.96 -0.52 -10.74
C ILE A 221 5.91 -0.63 -12.26
N GLY A 222 6.36 0.40 -12.96
CA GLY A 222 6.46 0.40 -14.43
C GLY A 222 7.36 -0.73 -14.94
N ALA A 223 8.51 -0.95 -14.31
CA ALA A 223 9.42 -2.03 -14.65
C ALA A 223 8.82 -3.43 -14.42
N ILE A 224 8.06 -3.61 -13.33
CA ILE A 224 7.32 -4.87 -13.08
C ILE A 224 6.30 -5.12 -14.19
N ILE A 225 5.52 -4.12 -14.58
CA ILE A 225 4.53 -4.23 -15.65
C ILE A 225 5.21 -4.51 -17.00
N GLY A 226 6.26 -3.76 -17.33
CA GLY A 226 6.96 -3.85 -18.63
C GLY A 226 7.73 -5.14 -18.85
N SER A 227 8.11 -5.85 -17.79
CA SER A 227 8.88 -7.10 -17.87
C SER A 227 8.02 -8.36 -18.02
N ARG A 228 6.70 -8.27 -17.88
CA ARG A 228 5.79 -9.42 -17.91
C ARG A 228 5.07 -9.51 -19.25
N ASN A 229 4.94 -10.75 -19.78
CA ASN A 229 4.06 -11.01 -20.89
C ASN A 229 2.63 -11.23 -20.36
N LEU A 230 1.78 -10.24 -20.59
CA LEU A 230 0.44 -10.19 -20.01
C LEU A 230 -0.66 -10.75 -20.93
N HIS A 231 -0.31 -11.39 -22.06
CA HIS A 231 -1.31 -11.95 -22.97
C HIS A 231 -1.84 -13.33 -22.52
N PRO A 232 -3.17 -13.56 -22.63
CA PRO A 232 -4.26 -12.61 -22.80
C PRO A 232 -4.49 -11.79 -21.50
N LEU A 233 -4.62 -10.47 -21.64
CA LEU A 233 -4.76 -9.54 -20.50
C LEU A 233 -6.07 -9.73 -19.74
N LEU A 234 -7.16 -9.93 -20.44
CA LEU A 234 -8.50 -9.97 -19.88
C LEU A 234 -8.89 -11.40 -19.52
N ASP A 235 -8.86 -11.70 -18.25
CA ASP A 235 -9.46 -12.86 -17.61
C ASP A 235 -10.66 -12.37 -16.79
N LYS A 236 -11.78 -13.08 -16.83
CA LYS A 236 -13.00 -12.75 -16.09
C LYS A 236 -12.74 -12.56 -14.60
N ASP A 237 -11.86 -13.39 -14.03
CA ASP A 237 -11.51 -13.35 -12.62
C ASP A 237 -10.68 -12.10 -12.27
N VAL A 238 -9.84 -11.62 -13.20
CA VAL A 238 -9.10 -10.36 -13.06
C VAL A 238 -10.07 -9.17 -12.99
N ILE A 239 -11.08 -9.16 -13.86
CA ILE A 239 -12.10 -8.09 -13.87
C ILE A 239 -12.89 -8.09 -12.57
N ILE A 240 -13.34 -9.26 -12.11
CA ILE A 240 -14.07 -9.40 -10.83
C ILE A 240 -13.21 -8.89 -9.67
N TYR A 241 -11.93 -9.28 -9.63
CA TYR A 241 -11.00 -8.80 -8.61
C TYR A 241 -10.86 -7.26 -8.66
N CYS A 242 -10.68 -6.67 -9.85
CA CYS A 242 -10.55 -5.23 -10.00
C CYS A 242 -11.81 -4.48 -9.55
N ILE A 243 -13.01 -4.99 -9.87
CA ILE A 243 -14.28 -4.41 -9.42
C ILE A 243 -14.36 -4.43 -7.88
N ILE A 244 -14.08 -5.57 -7.26
CA ILE A 244 -14.09 -5.68 -5.80
C ILE A 244 -13.06 -4.71 -5.20
N ARG A 245 -11.83 -4.72 -5.70
CA ARG A 245 -10.72 -3.97 -5.09
C ARG A 245 -10.81 -2.47 -5.32
N LEU A 246 -11.12 -2.01 -6.54
CA LEU A 246 -11.05 -0.61 -6.93
C LEU A 246 -12.37 0.14 -6.78
N PHE A 247 -13.50 -0.59 -6.69
CA PHE A 247 -14.81 0.03 -6.52
C PHE A 247 -15.49 -0.34 -5.22
N LEU A 248 -15.66 -1.64 -4.93
CA LEU A 248 -16.40 -2.07 -3.74
C LEU A 248 -15.68 -1.66 -2.45
N MET A 249 -14.36 -1.88 -2.36
CA MET A 249 -13.60 -1.57 -1.13
C MET A 249 -13.63 -0.08 -0.80
N PRO A 250 -13.23 0.86 -1.68
CA PRO A 250 -13.29 2.27 -1.36
C PRO A 250 -14.72 2.79 -1.15
N LEU A 251 -15.73 2.22 -1.84
CA LEU A 251 -17.13 2.56 -1.60
C LEU A 251 -17.56 2.24 -0.17
N VAL A 252 -17.27 1.03 0.30
CA VAL A 252 -17.62 0.61 1.68
C VAL A 252 -16.88 1.49 2.70
N VAL A 253 -15.62 1.85 2.43
CA VAL A 253 -14.86 2.76 3.28
C VAL A 253 -15.50 4.15 3.32
N LEU A 254 -15.85 4.70 2.17
CA LEU A 254 -16.49 6.01 2.08
C LEU A 254 -17.83 6.05 2.85
N VAL A 255 -18.69 5.05 2.62
CA VAL A 255 -19.98 4.94 3.31
C VAL A 255 -19.79 4.75 4.81
N GLY A 256 -18.85 3.89 5.21
CA GLY A 256 -18.51 3.66 6.61
C GLY A 256 -17.97 4.91 7.32
N CYS A 257 -17.08 5.65 6.68
CA CYS A 257 -16.54 6.90 7.22
C CYS A 257 -17.63 7.97 7.37
N ARG A 258 -18.50 8.12 6.37
CA ARG A 258 -19.64 9.06 6.46
C ARG A 258 -20.61 8.70 7.57
N ALA A 259 -20.95 7.41 7.68
CA ALA A 259 -21.84 6.92 8.74
C ALA A 259 -21.24 7.09 10.15
N ALA A 260 -19.93 6.95 10.27
CA ALA A 260 -19.20 7.12 11.53
C ALA A 260 -18.78 8.58 11.81
N HIS A 261 -19.14 9.54 10.93
CA HIS A 261 -18.75 10.95 11.03
C HIS A 261 -17.24 11.16 11.19
N VAL A 262 -16.45 10.36 10.48
CA VAL A 262 -14.97 10.50 10.44
C VAL A 262 -14.60 11.82 9.75
N GLY A 263 -13.60 12.51 10.28
CA GLY A 263 -13.13 13.78 9.69
C GLY A 263 -12.74 13.64 8.21
N GLN A 264 -12.96 14.69 7.42
CA GLN A 264 -12.82 14.68 5.95
C GLN A 264 -11.43 14.25 5.50
N LEU A 265 -10.37 14.76 6.15
CA LEU A 265 -8.98 14.40 5.81
C LEU A 265 -8.70 12.90 6.03
N ALA A 266 -9.10 12.35 7.18
CA ALA A 266 -8.93 10.92 7.46
C ALA A 266 -9.77 10.05 6.51
N THR A 267 -10.98 10.48 6.18
CA THR A 267 -11.85 9.85 5.17
C THR A 267 -11.17 9.84 3.80
N GLY A 268 -10.65 10.99 3.36
CA GLY A 268 -9.95 11.11 2.06
C GLY A 268 -8.77 10.16 1.95
N VAL A 269 -7.90 10.17 2.95
CA VAL A 269 -6.73 9.27 3.00
C VAL A 269 -7.17 7.80 3.02
N ALA A 270 -8.17 7.44 3.84
CA ALA A 270 -8.66 6.07 3.94
C ALA A 270 -9.26 5.55 2.63
N VAL A 271 -10.09 6.36 1.95
CA VAL A 271 -10.73 6.01 0.67
C VAL A 271 -9.67 5.85 -0.41
N VAL A 272 -8.73 6.77 -0.50
CA VAL A 272 -7.59 6.69 -1.44
C VAL A 272 -6.81 5.40 -1.23
N LEU A 273 -6.39 5.11 0.01
CA LEU A 273 -5.60 3.91 0.31
C LEU A 273 -6.41 2.61 0.15
N ALA A 274 -7.71 2.64 0.42
CA ALA A 274 -8.60 1.51 0.16
C ALA A 274 -8.76 1.26 -1.34
N GLY A 275 -8.72 2.28 -2.18
CA GLY A 275 -8.76 2.19 -3.65
C GLY A 275 -7.43 1.80 -4.30
N MET A 276 -6.36 1.54 -3.53
CA MET A 276 -5.08 1.14 -4.10
C MET A 276 -5.12 -0.26 -4.71
N PRO A 277 -4.41 -0.47 -5.84
CA PRO A 277 -4.40 -1.73 -6.57
C PRO A 277 -3.69 -2.85 -5.80
N MET A 278 -3.63 -4.04 -6.41
CA MET A 278 -2.87 -5.18 -5.86
C MET A 278 -1.40 -4.85 -5.70
N GLY A 279 -0.82 -5.17 -4.55
CA GLY A 279 0.61 -5.00 -4.30
C GLY A 279 1.45 -6.03 -5.05
N GLY A 280 2.62 -5.62 -5.56
CA GLY A 280 3.57 -6.49 -6.26
C GLY A 280 4.09 -7.68 -5.41
N THR A 281 4.06 -7.55 -4.09
CA THR A 281 4.37 -8.65 -3.16
C THR A 281 3.47 -9.87 -3.35
N THR A 282 2.23 -9.69 -3.83
CA THR A 282 1.32 -10.80 -4.16
C THR A 282 1.92 -11.72 -5.22
N THR A 283 2.51 -11.16 -6.26
CA THR A 283 3.16 -11.93 -7.34
C THR A 283 4.38 -12.71 -6.82
N ILE A 284 5.19 -12.07 -5.99
CA ILE A 284 6.39 -12.69 -5.40
C ILE A 284 6.00 -13.87 -4.50
N LEU A 285 4.97 -13.70 -3.67
CA LEU A 285 4.50 -14.79 -2.80
C LEU A 285 3.80 -15.89 -3.58
N ALA A 286 3.02 -15.55 -4.60
CA ALA A 286 2.40 -16.54 -5.48
C ALA A 286 3.46 -17.43 -6.15
N GLU A 287 4.55 -16.86 -6.63
CA GLU A 287 5.67 -17.60 -7.21
C GLU A 287 6.38 -18.47 -6.15
N LYS A 288 6.68 -17.89 -4.99
CA LYS A 288 7.40 -18.57 -3.91
C LYS A 288 6.63 -19.79 -3.36
N TYR A 289 5.31 -19.71 -3.29
CA TYR A 289 4.45 -20.76 -2.71
C TYR A 289 3.72 -21.61 -3.78
N GLY A 290 4.07 -21.48 -5.07
CA GLY A 290 3.50 -22.30 -6.14
C GLY A 290 2.03 -22.00 -6.47
N ALA A 291 1.53 -20.80 -6.14
CA ALA A 291 0.22 -20.32 -6.56
C ALA A 291 0.26 -19.75 -7.99
N ASP A 292 -0.86 -19.23 -8.50
CA ASP A 292 -0.94 -18.67 -9.88
C ASP A 292 -0.25 -17.30 -9.97
N SER A 293 1.08 -17.29 -10.13
CA SER A 293 1.88 -16.07 -10.27
C SER A 293 1.58 -15.29 -11.55
N THR A 294 1.12 -15.98 -12.62
CA THR A 294 0.69 -15.35 -13.87
C THR A 294 -0.59 -14.55 -13.64
N PHE A 295 -1.57 -15.14 -12.99
CA PHE A 295 -2.80 -14.46 -12.59
C PHE A 295 -2.52 -13.28 -11.64
N ALA A 296 -1.64 -13.45 -10.65
CA ALA A 296 -1.22 -12.38 -9.74
C ALA A 296 -0.58 -11.20 -10.51
N SER A 297 0.28 -11.48 -11.49
CA SER A 297 0.90 -10.45 -12.32
C SER A 297 -0.13 -9.67 -13.16
N LYS A 298 -1.12 -10.38 -13.73
CA LYS A 298 -2.22 -9.74 -14.47
C LYS A 298 -3.07 -8.86 -13.56
N CYS A 299 -3.48 -9.36 -12.40
CA CYS A 299 -4.24 -8.58 -11.42
C CYS A 299 -3.47 -7.33 -11.00
N THR A 300 -2.17 -7.46 -10.68
CA THR A 300 -1.32 -6.32 -10.30
C THR A 300 -1.26 -5.28 -11.42
N ALA A 301 -0.96 -5.69 -12.66
CA ALA A 301 -0.81 -4.78 -13.79
C ALA A 301 -2.13 -4.06 -14.12
N ILE A 302 -3.22 -4.82 -14.29
CA ILE A 302 -4.51 -4.27 -14.71
C ILE A 302 -5.09 -3.39 -13.60
N SER A 303 -5.06 -3.83 -12.33
CA SER A 303 -5.54 -3.01 -11.24
C SER A 303 -4.71 -1.73 -11.07
N THR A 304 -3.39 -1.76 -11.33
CA THR A 304 -2.55 -0.55 -11.27
C THR A 304 -2.94 0.45 -12.37
N VAL A 305 -3.11 0.00 -13.61
CA VAL A 305 -3.54 0.88 -14.71
C VAL A 305 -4.94 1.44 -14.43
N LEU A 306 -5.88 0.61 -13.99
CA LEU A 306 -7.24 1.05 -13.67
C LEU A 306 -7.27 1.99 -12.46
N SER A 307 -6.40 1.81 -11.48
CA SER A 307 -6.35 2.69 -10.30
C SER A 307 -5.98 4.12 -10.64
N LEU A 308 -5.21 4.35 -11.70
CA LEU A 308 -4.88 5.69 -12.18
C LEU A 308 -6.13 6.46 -12.66
N ILE A 309 -7.17 5.74 -13.07
CA ILE A 309 -8.46 6.32 -13.47
C ILE A 309 -9.44 6.37 -12.30
N THR A 310 -9.51 5.29 -11.51
CA THR A 310 -10.51 5.18 -10.43
C THR A 310 -10.16 6.05 -9.21
N THR A 311 -8.88 6.28 -8.94
CA THR A 311 -8.48 7.08 -7.77
C THR A 311 -8.94 8.53 -7.84
N PRO A 312 -8.80 9.27 -8.96
CA PRO A 312 -9.36 10.62 -9.08
C PRO A 312 -10.87 10.65 -8.85
N LEU A 313 -11.60 9.64 -9.35
CA LEU A 313 -13.05 9.55 -9.14
C LEU A 313 -13.41 9.41 -7.67
N TRP A 314 -12.63 8.62 -6.90
CA TRP A 314 -12.83 8.49 -5.46
C TRP A 314 -12.47 9.76 -4.70
N CYS A 315 -11.42 10.47 -5.12
CA CYS A 315 -11.08 11.77 -4.54
C CYS A 315 -12.19 12.80 -4.71
N LEU A 316 -12.92 12.76 -5.84
CA LEU A 316 -14.10 13.63 -6.07
C LEU A 316 -15.31 13.25 -5.22
N ALA A 317 -15.40 12.00 -4.79
CA ALA A 317 -16.53 11.49 -4.02
C ALA A 317 -16.41 11.76 -2.50
N VAL A 318 -15.21 12.11 -2.01
CA VAL A 318 -14.92 12.44 -0.60
C VAL A 318 -15.21 13.89 -0.29
#